data_a7c64f041165c53b1e36a28e904cc910
#
_entry.id   a7c64f041165c53b1e36a28e904cc910
#
_cell.length_a   1.000
_cell.length_b   1.000
_cell.length_c   1.000
_cell.angle_alpha   90.00
_cell.angle_beta   90.00
_cell.angle_gamma   90.00
#
_symmetry.space_group_name_H-M   'P 1'
#
loop_
_entity.id
_entity.type
_entity.pdbx_description
1 polymer ?
#
loop_
_entity_poly.entity_id
_entity_poly.type
_entity_poly.pdbx_seq_one_letter_code
_entity_poly.pdbx_strand_id
1 'polypeptide(L)'
;MSTLTLEKSKEKRPNKVLVYHPELCTGCTYCMTACAYKHYGIASFEKTYIKILEDPDKPFSFVGAHCAHCETAACIAACPTDALYTEEETGIVRVKAMLCIMCRNCQAACPISHPFFDENLHQAVKCDQCDGRPICVQQCPTGAITYEDRIEARKKYGVIESE
;
A
#
# COMPACT_ATOMS: atom_id res chain seq x y z
N MET A 1 -22.15 11.68 25.51
CA MET A 1 -21.40 10.48 25.07
C MET A 1 -21.05 10.70 23.62
N SER A 2 -20.11 11.22 23.41
CA SER A 2 -18.73 11.40 22.96
C SER A 2 -18.64 11.32 21.43
N THR A 3 -19.06 12.41 20.77
CA THR A 3 -18.79 12.73 19.36
C THR A 3 -17.35 13.23 19.12
N LEU A 4 -16.51 13.20 20.16
CA LEU A 4 -15.15 13.76 20.13
C LEU A 4 -14.07 12.82 19.55
N THR A 5 -14.38 11.54 19.31
CA THR A 5 -13.37 10.55 18.89
C THR A 5 -13.20 10.47 17.38
N LEU A 6 -14.19 10.92 16.60
CA LEU A 6 -14.14 10.83 15.13
C LEU A 6 -13.40 11.99 14.45
N GLU A 7 -13.32 13.14 15.10
CA GLU A 7 -12.64 14.31 14.50
C GLU A 7 -11.12 14.25 14.64
N LYS A 8 -10.58 13.62 15.69
CA LYS A 8 -9.13 13.47 15.88
C LYS A 8 -8.45 12.53 14.90
N SER A 9 -9.18 11.61 14.27
CA SER A 9 -8.62 10.68 13.28
C SER A 9 -8.47 11.30 11.88
N LYS A 10 -9.10 12.43 11.61
CA LYS A 10 -9.07 13.08 10.29
C LYS A 10 -7.84 13.96 10.01
N GLU A 11 -7.15 14.43 11.06
CA GLU A 11 -6.04 15.38 10.91
C GLU A 11 -4.64 14.76 10.73
N LYS A 12 -4.47 13.44 10.91
CA LYS A 12 -3.15 12.79 11.03
C LYS A 12 -2.81 11.78 9.92
N ARG A 13 -3.38 11.90 8.73
CA ARG A 13 -3.09 10.96 7.63
C ARG A 13 -1.99 11.46 6.73
N PRO A 14 -1.21 10.57 6.08
CA PRO A 14 -0.29 11.02 5.07
C PRO A 14 -1.09 11.81 4.06
N ASN A 15 -0.75 13.07 3.93
CA ASN A 15 -1.40 13.95 2.97
C ASN A 15 -1.12 13.50 1.51
N LYS A 16 -0.27 12.47 1.34
CA LYS A 16 0.15 11.97 0.04
C LYS A 16 -0.14 10.49 -0.12
N VAL A 17 -0.47 10.11 -1.34
CA VAL A 17 -0.74 8.73 -1.75
C VAL A 17 0.03 8.37 -3.00
N LEU A 18 0.32 7.08 -3.17
CA LEU A 18 0.77 6.55 -4.44
C LEU A 18 -0.41 6.51 -5.41
N VAL A 19 -0.20 7.01 -6.60
CA VAL A 19 -1.15 6.93 -7.72
C VAL A 19 -0.48 6.16 -8.84
N TYR A 20 -1.20 5.21 -9.42
CA TYR A 20 -0.73 4.40 -10.53
C TYR A 20 -1.47 4.77 -11.81
N HIS A 21 -0.70 4.97 -12.88
CA HIS A 21 -1.16 5.36 -14.21
C HIS A 21 -0.90 4.21 -15.19
N PRO A 22 -1.88 3.34 -15.44
CA PRO A 22 -1.70 2.17 -16.30
C PRO A 22 -1.31 2.54 -17.73
N GLU A 23 -1.78 3.68 -18.24
CA GLU A 23 -1.49 4.19 -19.57
C GLU A 23 -0.02 4.58 -19.80
N LEU A 24 0.73 4.82 -18.74
CA LEU A 24 2.17 5.15 -18.78
C LEU A 24 3.05 3.95 -18.44
N CYS A 25 2.46 2.85 -17.95
CA CYS A 25 3.24 1.70 -17.51
C CYS A 25 3.66 0.83 -18.69
N THR A 26 4.96 0.54 -18.77
CA THR A 26 5.54 -0.35 -19.79
C THR A 26 5.85 -1.75 -19.27
N GLY A 27 5.47 -2.07 -18.03
CA GLY A 27 5.77 -3.37 -17.42
C GLY A 27 7.25 -3.62 -17.11
N CYS A 28 8.08 -2.58 -17.09
CA CYS A 28 9.54 -2.72 -16.90
C CYS A 28 9.95 -3.27 -15.51
N THR A 29 9.03 -3.32 -14.55
CA THR A 29 9.20 -3.87 -13.18
C THR A 29 10.28 -3.22 -12.31
N TYR A 30 10.88 -2.11 -12.71
CA TYR A 30 11.90 -1.39 -11.91
C TYR A 30 11.39 -0.98 -10.53
N CYS A 31 10.12 -0.57 -10.43
CA CYS A 31 9.46 -0.26 -9.16
C CYS A 31 9.43 -1.46 -8.20
N MET A 32 9.19 -2.67 -8.72
CA MET A 32 9.17 -3.91 -7.94
C MET A 32 10.57 -4.26 -7.44
N THR A 33 11.55 -4.25 -8.34
CA THR A 33 12.95 -4.56 -8.02
C THR A 33 13.52 -3.55 -7.01
N ALA A 34 13.26 -2.26 -7.21
CA ALA A 34 13.70 -1.22 -6.29
C ALA A 34 13.06 -1.34 -4.89
N CYS A 35 11.76 -1.67 -4.85
CA CYS A 35 11.05 -1.93 -3.59
C CYS A 35 11.65 -3.13 -2.85
N ALA A 36 11.87 -4.26 -3.54
CA ALA A 36 12.48 -5.46 -2.95
C ALA A 36 13.90 -5.16 -2.43
N TYR A 37 14.70 -4.44 -3.20
CA TYR A 37 16.04 -4.06 -2.80
C TYR A 37 16.05 -3.16 -1.57
N LYS A 38 15.15 -2.19 -1.52
CA LYS A 38 15.01 -1.27 -0.38
C LYS A 38 14.70 -2.00 0.92
N HIS A 39 13.79 -3.00 0.87
CA HIS A 39 13.26 -3.66 2.07
C HIS A 39 14.00 -4.96 2.45
N TYR A 40 14.60 -5.63 1.47
CA TYR A 40 15.22 -6.95 1.66
C TYR A 40 16.68 -7.03 1.21
N GLY A 41 17.21 -6.01 0.53
CA GLY A 41 18.57 -6.03 -0.01
C GLY A 41 18.78 -6.97 -1.21
N ILE A 42 17.70 -7.48 -1.79
CA ILE A 42 17.74 -8.43 -2.92
C ILE A 42 16.83 -7.97 -4.05
N ALA A 43 17.13 -8.34 -5.28
CA ALA A 43 16.23 -8.19 -6.40
C ALA A 43 15.25 -9.37 -6.42
N SER A 44 13.96 -9.10 -6.21
CA SER A 44 12.92 -10.12 -6.18
C SER A 44 11.59 -9.53 -6.63
N PHE A 45 10.83 -10.30 -7.41
CA PHE A 45 9.47 -9.96 -7.78
C PHE A 45 8.43 -10.49 -6.77
N GLU A 46 8.82 -11.39 -5.92
CA GLU A 46 7.96 -11.93 -4.87
C GLU A 46 8.00 -11.05 -3.61
N LYS A 47 9.21 -10.69 -3.16
CA LYS A 47 9.46 -9.90 -1.96
C LYS A 47 9.39 -8.39 -2.22
N THR A 48 8.27 -7.92 -2.73
CA THR A 48 8.04 -6.50 -3.03
C THR A 48 6.67 -6.05 -2.55
N TYR A 49 6.55 -4.81 -2.08
CA TYR A 49 5.31 -4.24 -1.55
C TYR A 49 4.47 -3.52 -2.62
N ILE A 50 4.92 -3.50 -3.85
CA ILE A 50 4.15 -3.12 -5.03
C ILE A 50 4.20 -4.25 -6.04
N LYS A 51 3.08 -4.57 -6.65
CA LYS A 51 2.97 -5.59 -7.69
C LYS A 51 2.51 -4.94 -8.99
N ILE A 52 3.21 -5.24 -10.06
CA ILE A 52 2.80 -4.92 -11.43
C ILE A 52 2.53 -6.25 -12.12
N LEU A 53 1.31 -6.41 -12.58
CA LEU A 53 0.82 -7.62 -13.24
C LEU A 53 0.32 -7.26 -14.63
N GLU A 54 0.49 -8.15 -15.59
CA GLU A 54 -0.15 -8.00 -16.90
C GLU A 54 -1.67 -8.14 -16.76
N ASP A 55 -2.42 -7.28 -17.44
CA ASP A 55 -3.87 -7.35 -17.46
C ASP A 55 -4.29 -8.53 -18.36
N PRO A 56 -4.97 -9.55 -17.81
CA PRO A 56 -5.35 -10.73 -18.59
C PRO A 56 -6.32 -10.43 -19.74
N ASP A 57 -7.07 -9.34 -19.65
CA ASP A 57 -8.08 -8.96 -20.62
C ASP A 57 -7.55 -7.98 -21.68
N LYS A 58 -6.39 -7.38 -21.45
CA LYS A 58 -5.80 -6.36 -22.33
C LYS A 58 -4.31 -6.60 -22.54
N PRO A 59 -3.92 -7.19 -23.67
CA PRO A 59 -2.51 -7.39 -24.00
C PRO A 59 -1.71 -6.09 -23.93
N PHE A 60 -0.50 -6.16 -23.38
CA PHE A 60 0.40 -5.01 -23.17
C PHE A 60 -0.11 -3.92 -22.22
N SER A 61 -1.16 -4.21 -21.46
CA SER A 61 -1.63 -3.38 -20.36
C SER A 61 -1.21 -3.97 -19.02
N PHE A 62 -0.95 -3.11 -18.03
CA PHE A 62 -0.45 -3.53 -16.74
C PHE A 62 -1.32 -2.96 -15.62
N VAL A 63 -1.51 -3.75 -14.58
CA VAL A 63 -2.24 -3.38 -13.37
C VAL A 63 -1.26 -3.27 -12.21
N GLY A 64 -1.30 -2.15 -11.51
CA GLY A 64 -0.47 -1.93 -10.33
C GLY A 64 -1.26 -2.11 -9.04
N ALA A 65 -0.79 -2.97 -8.15
CA ALA A 65 -1.37 -3.16 -6.82
C ALA A 65 -0.39 -2.69 -5.74
N HIS A 66 -0.84 -1.78 -4.89
CA HIS A 66 -0.09 -1.24 -3.74
C HIS A 66 -1.05 -0.82 -2.64
N CYS A 67 -0.56 -0.70 -1.41
CA CYS A 67 -1.41 -0.29 -0.29
C CYS A 67 -1.86 1.17 -0.43
N ALA A 68 -3.16 1.41 -0.38
CA ALA A 68 -3.74 2.75 -0.41
C ALA A 68 -3.75 3.44 0.97
N HIS A 69 -3.39 2.74 2.06
CA HIS A 69 -3.52 3.23 3.44
C HIS A 69 -4.91 3.82 3.70
N CYS A 70 -5.92 2.97 3.52
CA CYS A 70 -7.34 3.34 3.56
C CYS A 70 -7.73 4.06 4.85
N GLU A 71 -8.73 4.92 4.77
CA GLU A 71 -9.29 5.63 5.93
C GLU A 71 -9.97 4.69 6.91
N THR A 72 -10.83 3.85 6.39
CA THR A 72 -11.41 2.73 7.10
C THR A 72 -10.63 1.47 6.72
N ALA A 73 -9.53 1.25 7.42
CA ALA A 73 -8.63 0.14 7.09
C ALA A 73 -9.26 -1.21 7.52
N ALA A 74 -9.96 -1.87 6.61
CA ALA A 74 -10.58 -3.19 6.85
C ALA A 74 -9.54 -4.22 7.36
N CYS A 75 -8.29 -4.13 6.93
CA CYS A 75 -7.22 -4.98 7.42
C CYS A 75 -6.91 -4.80 8.91
N ILE A 76 -7.10 -3.60 9.47
CA ILE A 76 -6.97 -3.34 10.92
C ILE A 76 -8.16 -3.97 11.64
N ALA A 77 -9.37 -3.68 11.18
CA ALA A 77 -10.60 -4.20 11.80
C ALA A 77 -10.67 -5.75 11.81
N ALA A 78 -10.08 -6.39 10.81
CA ALA A 78 -10.05 -7.85 10.71
C ALA A 78 -8.91 -8.52 11.51
N CYS A 79 -8.01 -7.74 12.12
CA CYS A 79 -6.87 -8.30 12.83
C CYS A 79 -7.25 -8.72 14.26
N PRO A 80 -7.23 -10.04 14.61
CA PRO A 80 -7.68 -10.50 15.93
C PRO A 80 -6.69 -10.17 17.06
N THR A 81 -5.46 -9.78 16.73
CA THR A 81 -4.38 -9.51 17.70
C THR A 81 -3.93 -8.06 17.72
N ASP A 82 -4.65 -7.16 17.03
CA ASP A 82 -4.28 -5.75 16.88
C ASP A 82 -2.84 -5.53 16.38
N ALA A 83 -2.34 -6.48 15.58
CA ALA A 83 -1.02 -6.39 14.98
C ALA A 83 -0.94 -5.27 13.92
N LEU A 84 -2.06 -4.92 13.26
CA LEU A 84 -2.11 -3.79 12.34
C LEU A 84 -2.64 -2.56 13.06
N TYR A 85 -2.01 -1.43 12.79
CA TYR A 85 -2.39 -0.15 13.38
C TYR A 85 -2.07 0.99 12.42
N THR A 86 -2.74 2.10 12.60
CA THR A 86 -2.39 3.35 11.91
C THR A 86 -1.40 4.13 12.78
N GLU A 87 -0.24 4.44 12.22
CA GLU A 87 0.75 5.30 12.86
C GLU A 87 0.18 6.72 12.99
N GLU A 88 0.13 7.26 14.20
CA GLU A 88 -0.59 8.51 14.47
C GLU A 88 0.02 9.73 13.76
N GLU A 89 1.35 9.75 13.58
CA GLU A 89 2.06 10.90 13.00
C GLU A 89 1.95 10.93 11.47
N THR A 90 2.01 9.77 10.83
CA THR A 90 2.07 9.64 9.38
C THR A 90 0.76 9.18 8.76
N GLY A 91 -0.13 8.54 9.55
CA GLY A 91 -1.33 7.88 9.07
C GLY A 91 -1.05 6.61 8.25
N ILE A 92 0.19 6.16 8.18
CA ILE A 92 0.58 4.93 7.50
C ILE A 92 0.10 3.73 8.32
N VAL A 93 -0.55 2.78 7.68
CA VAL A 93 -0.93 1.52 8.33
C VAL A 93 0.31 0.63 8.39
N ARG A 94 0.70 0.23 9.60
CA ARG A 94 1.89 -0.59 9.88
C ARG A 94 1.54 -1.91 10.55
N VAL A 95 2.52 -2.81 10.62
CA VAL A 95 2.40 -4.13 11.26
C VAL A 95 3.37 -4.21 12.44
N LYS A 96 2.85 -4.61 13.60
CA LYS A 96 3.67 -5.01 14.76
C LYS A 96 3.99 -6.49 14.64
N ALA A 97 5.23 -6.81 14.27
CA ALA A 97 5.67 -8.19 14.03
C ALA A 97 5.36 -9.12 15.21
N MET A 98 5.63 -8.66 16.43
CA MET A 98 5.46 -9.46 17.67
C MET A 98 4.00 -9.86 17.95
N LEU A 99 3.03 -9.19 17.37
CA LEU A 99 1.60 -9.47 17.56
C LEU A 99 1.00 -10.25 16.37
N CYS A 100 1.73 -10.37 15.26
CA CYS A 100 1.22 -11.03 14.07
C CYS A 100 1.29 -12.55 14.21
N ILE A 101 0.13 -13.20 14.16
CA ILE A 101 0.00 -14.67 14.21
C ILE A 101 -0.16 -15.31 12.81
N MET A 102 0.07 -14.56 11.73
CA MET A 102 -0.02 -15.02 10.35
C MET A 102 -1.38 -15.63 9.95
N CYS A 103 -2.47 -15.22 10.57
CA CYS A 103 -3.82 -15.76 10.33
C CYS A 103 -4.42 -15.39 8.96
N ARG A 104 -3.82 -14.45 8.23
CA ARG A 104 -4.24 -13.97 6.91
C ARG A 104 -5.60 -13.24 6.83
N ASN A 105 -6.27 -12.99 7.94
CA ASN A 105 -7.53 -12.26 7.94
C ASN A 105 -7.41 -10.86 7.32
N CYS A 106 -6.31 -10.16 7.56
CA CYS A 106 -6.04 -8.85 6.96
C CYS A 106 -5.91 -8.90 5.43
N GLN A 107 -5.39 -10.00 4.87
CA GLN A 107 -5.32 -10.20 3.43
C GLN A 107 -6.71 -10.48 2.86
N ALA A 108 -7.48 -11.35 3.51
CA ALA A 108 -8.83 -11.67 3.07
C ALA A 108 -9.79 -10.47 3.13
N ALA A 109 -9.62 -9.59 4.14
CA ALA A 109 -10.42 -8.38 4.29
C ALA A 109 -10.01 -7.23 3.35
N CYS A 110 -8.84 -7.31 2.72
CA CYS A 110 -8.35 -6.25 1.83
C CYS A 110 -8.93 -6.43 0.42
N PRO A 111 -9.60 -5.43 -0.17
CA PRO A 111 -10.19 -5.54 -1.52
C PRO A 111 -9.17 -5.83 -2.62
N ILE A 112 -7.90 -5.49 -2.39
CA ILE A 112 -6.81 -5.76 -3.33
C ILE A 112 -5.84 -6.84 -2.81
N SER A 113 -6.19 -7.55 -1.73
CA SER A 113 -5.35 -8.59 -1.09
C SER A 113 -3.89 -8.16 -0.85
N HIS A 114 -3.68 -6.87 -0.57
CA HIS A 114 -2.35 -6.26 -0.54
C HIS A 114 -1.45 -6.71 0.62
N PRO A 115 -1.92 -6.95 1.86
CA PRO A 115 -1.04 -7.54 2.87
C PRO A 115 -0.52 -8.88 2.38
N PHE A 116 0.81 -8.98 2.23
CA PHE A 116 1.49 -10.23 1.89
C PHE A 116 2.01 -10.89 3.17
N PHE A 117 2.46 -12.13 3.08
CA PHE A 117 3.04 -12.85 4.20
C PHE A 117 4.47 -13.24 3.86
N ASP A 118 5.40 -12.83 4.70
CA ASP A 118 6.79 -13.25 4.61
C ASP A 118 7.04 -14.34 5.64
N GLU A 119 7.27 -15.55 5.16
CA GLU A 119 7.50 -16.73 6.02
C GLU A 119 8.82 -16.62 6.80
N ASN A 120 9.83 -15.93 6.26
CA ASN A 120 11.09 -15.74 6.97
C ASN A 120 10.96 -14.70 8.10
N LEU A 121 10.12 -13.70 7.92
CA LEU A 121 9.84 -12.69 8.94
C LEU A 121 8.70 -13.10 9.89
N HIS A 122 7.99 -14.19 9.59
CA HIS A 122 6.82 -14.66 10.33
C HIS A 122 5.78 -13.56 10.60
N GLN A 123 5.51 -12.73 9.60
CA GLN A 123 4.56 -11.63 9.73
C GLN A 123 3.91 -11.24 8.40
N ALA A 124 2.79 -10.52 8.50
CA ALA A 124 2.25 -9.78 7.39
C ALA A 124 3.19 -8.61 7.05
N VAL A 125 3.38 -8.36 5.77
CA VAL A 125 4.14 -7.22 5.25
C VAL A 125 3.28 -6.41 4.30
N LYS A 126 3.50 -5.11 4.25
CA LYS A 126 2.74 -4.21 3.38
C LYS A 126 3.53 -2.94 3.08
N CYS A 127 3.12 -2.21 2.06
CA CYS A 127 3.71 -0.93 1.70
C CYS A 127 3.72 0.01 2.91
N ASP A 128 4.84 0.66 3.15
CA ASP A 128 5.06 1.67 4.17
C ASP A 128 5.32 3.07 3.56
N GLN A 129 5.10 3.21 2.24
CA GLN A 129 5.43 4.41 1.47
C GLN A 129 6.90 4.86 1.63
N CYS A 130 7.77 3.95 2.06
CA CYS A 130 9.19 4.21 2.38
C CYS A 130 9.35 5.46 3.27
N ASP A 131 8.50 5.61 4.29
CA ASP A 131 8.47 6.75 5.22
C ASP A 131 8.36 8.12 4.52
N GLY A 132 7.54 8.19 3.46
CA GLY A 132 7.27 9.42 2.69
C GLY A 132 8.24 9.67 1.53
N ARG A 133 9.16 8.75 1.24
CA ARG A 133 10.08 8.81 0.09
C ARG A 133 10.00 7.54 -0.76
N PRO A 134 8.88 7.30 -1.43
CA PRO A 134 8.64 6.05 -2.14
C PRO A 134 9.66 5.81 -3.25
N ILE A 135 10.46 4.75 -3.10
CA ILE A 135 11.52 4.41 -4.06
C ILE A 135 10.93 3.99 -5.42
N CYS A 136 9.75 3.39 -5.42
CA CYS A 136 9.06 2.99 -6.65
C CYS A 136 8.74 4.18 -7.56
N VAL A 137 8.44 5.35 -6.99
CA VAL A 137 8.24 6.61 -7.73
C VAL A 137 9.55 7.11 -8.31
N GLN A 138 10.61 7.09 -7.50
CA GLN A 138 11.93 7.59 -7.92
C GLN A 138 12.55 6.75 -9.06
N GLN A 139 12.23 5.46 -9.09
CA GLN A 139 12.78 4.52 -10.07
C GLN A 139 11.86 4.26 -11.27
N CYS A 140 10.69 4.88 -11.33
CA CYS A 140 9.79 4.72 -12.46
C CYS A 140 10.23 5.59 -13.65
N PRO A 141 10.74 5.02 -14.75
CA PRO A 141 11.29 5.82 -15.85
C PRO A 141 10.20 6.54 -16.66
N THR A 142 8.97 6.02 -16.64
CA THR A 142 7.85 6.57 -17.41
C THR A 142 6.94 7.48 -16.58
N GLY A 143 7.17 7.59 -15.26
CA GLY A 143 6.29 8.31 -14.36
C GLY A 143 4.92 7.65 -14.13
N ALA A 144 4.80 6.34 -14.44
CA ALA A 144 3.56 5.60 -14.23
C ALA A 144 3.16 5.45 -12.75
N ILE A 145 4.07 5.77 -11.83
CA ILE A 145 3.77 5.82 -10.40
C ILE A 145 4.14 7.21 -9.90
N THR A 146 3.18 7.92 -9.32
CA THR A 146 3.38 9.25 -8.73
C THR A 146 3.07 9.24 -7.25
N TYR A 147 3.53 10.26 -6.54
CA TYR A 147 3.27 10.46 -5.12
C TYR A 147 2.63 11.83 -4.93
N GLU A 148 1.31 11.85 -4.90
CA GLU A 148 0.47 13.05 -4.99
C GLU A 148 -0.25 13.34 -3.68
N ASP A 149 -0.70 14.59 -3.51
CA ASP A 149 -1.60 14.94 -2.42
C ASP A 149 -2.90 14.15 -2.53
N ARG A 150 -3.37 13.59 -1.42
CA ARG A 150 -4.55 12.71 -1.38
C ARG A 150 -5.81 13.43 -1.86
N ILE A 151 -5.99 14.71 -1.50
CA ILE A 151 -7.17 15.48 -1.85
C ILE A 151 -7.14 15.82 -3.34
N GLU A 152 -5.96 16.18 -3.85
CA GLU A 152 -5.79 16.47 -5.27
C GLU A 152 -5.96 15.23 -6.12
N ALA A 153 -5.39 14.10 -5.71
CA ALA A 153 -5.55 12.82 -6.38
C ALA A 153 -7.03 12.39 -6.44
N ARG A 154 -7.78 12.55 -5.36
CA ARG A 154 -9.22 12.30 -5.34
C ARG A 154 -10.00 13.18 -6.33
N LYS A 155 -9.68 14.46 -6.40
CA LYS A 155 -10.35 15.39 -7.35
C LYS A 155 -10.04 15.04 -8.80
N LYS A 156 -8.81 14.62 -9.08
CA LYS A 156 -8.30 14.37 -10.42
C LYS A 156 -8.73 13.02 -10.99
N TYR A 157 -8.70 11.96 -10.17
CA TYR A 157 -8.89 10.58 -10.63
C TYR A 157 -10.19 9.94 -10.15
N GLY A 158 -11.02 10.67 -9.39
CA GLY A 158 -12.23 10.12 -8.80
C GLY A 158 -11.94 9.24 -7.57
N VAL A 159 -12.99 8.60 -7.06
CA VAL A 159 -12.97 7.89 -5.76
C VAL A 159 -11.97 6.74 -5.74
N ILE A 160 -11.01 6.81 -4.84
CA ILE A 160 -10.15 5.67 -4.45
C ILE A 160 -10.71 4.96 -3.19
N GLU A 161 -11.94 5.25 -2.81
CA GLU A 161 -12.60 4.58 -1.69
C GLU A 161 -13.99 4.11 -2.11
N SER A 162 -14.22 2.80 -1.94
CA SER A 162 -15.56 2.25 -1.84
C SER A 162 -16.20 2.76 -0.55
N GLU A 163 -17.36 3.37 -0.67
CA GLU A 163 -18.24 3.67 0.46
C GLU A 163 -18.51 2.44 1.34
#